data_195e2bc34ab949eb63131f60903ea691
#
_entry.id   195e2bc34ab949eb63131f60903ea691
#
_cell.length_a   1.000
_cell.length_b   1.000
_cell.length_c   1.000
_cell.angle_alpha   90.00
_cell.angle_beta   90.00
_cell.angle_gamma   90.00
#
_symmetry.space_group_name_H-M   'P 1'
#
loop_
_entity.id
_entity.type
_entity.pdbx_description
1 polymer ?
#
loop_
_entity_poly.entity_id
_entity_poly.type
_entity_poly.pdbx_seq_one_letter_code
_entity_poly.pdbx_strand_id
1 'polypeptide(L)'
;MYPAGTLRIHELTPEERAVYQTLKPECLPQHVAIIMDGNGRWAGHRSLKRFLGHQQGAKSVQLVTETASRIGLPWLTLYAFSLENNLRRPRAEVNFLMRLLKSYLEGNVQRMMDNNVRIRYIGRTHELPSEVQDKMNWAADTTARNTGTTLTLALNYGSRSELVDAFRGLAAEMKRKHQSLEQVTEEDVHRHLYTAHMPDPDLLIRTSGEMRISNYLLWQIAYAEIFVTERLWPDFRGIHLLEAIADFQRRERRFGGLSDAAPFTDEEAERYKIAVS
;
A
#
# COMPACT_ATOMS: atom_id res chain seq x y z
N MET A 1 7.75 5.74 24.08
CA MET A 1 7.92 6.07 22.64
C MET A 1 9.36 5.74 22.26
N TYR A 2 9.56 4.91 21.23
CA TYR A 2 10.90 4.57 20.76
C TYR A 2 11.45 5.69 19.87
N PRO A 3 12.75 6.01 19.94
CA PRO A 3 13.36 7.01 19.06
C PRO A 3 13.26 6.59 17.58
N ALA A 4 13.31 7.58 16.69
CA ALA A 4 13.30 7.34 15.25
C ALA A 4 14.45 6.38 14.85
N GLY A 5 14.15 5.40 14.01
CA GLY A 5 15.15 4.43 13.52
C GLY A 5 15.49 3.29 14.48
N THR A 6 14.87 3.19 15.65
CA THR A 6 15.09 2.05 16.56
C THR A 6 14.37 0.82 16.05
N LEU A 7 15.11 -0.18 15.55
CA LEU A 7 14.57 -1.49 15.21
C LEU A 7 14.21 -2.28 16.47
N ARG A 8 13.06 -2.97 16.44
CA ARG A 8 12.55 -3.74 17.58
C ARG A 8 12.45 -5.24 17.25
N ILE A 9 13.52 -5.75 16.70
CA ILE A 9 13.61 -7.15 16.24
C ILE A 9 13.40 -8.15 17.40
N HIS A 10 13.72 -7.75 18.63
CA HIS A 10 13.50 -8.58 19.82
C HIS A 10 12.02 -8.81 20.15
N GLU A 11 11.11 -7.96 19.63
CA GLU A 11 9.65 -8.11 19.78
C GLU A 11 9.00 -8.96 18.68
N LEU A 12 9.75 -9.38 17.67
CA LEU A 12 9.29 -10.35 16.67
C LEU A 12 9.05 -11.70 17.32
N THR A 13 8.05 -12.47 16.82
CA THR A 13 7.89 -13.87 17.22
C THR A 13 9.14 -14.68 16.83
N PRO A 14 9.38 -15.86 17.43
CA PRO A 14 10.52 -16.70 17.03
C PRO A 14 10.55 -17.00 15.53
N GLU A 15 9.37 -17.28 14.93
CA GLU A 15 9.22 -17.58 13.50
C GLU A 15 9.49 -16.33 12.63
N GLU A 16 8.94 -15.18 13.01
CA GLU A 16 9.22 -13.90 12.33
C GLU A 16 10.70 -13.55 12.39
N ARG A 17 11.33 -13.77 13.55
CA ARG A 17 12.76 -13.49 13.73
C ARG A 17 13.63 -14.40 12.88
N ALA A 18 13.28 -15.68 12.76
CA ALA A 18 13.99 -16.61 11.90
C ALA A 18 13.96 -16.16 10.42
N VAL A 19 12.81 -15.73 9.92
CA VAL A 19 12.71 -15.18 8.54
C VAL A 19 13.46 -13.86 8.44
N TYR A 20 13.30 -12.94 9.40
CA TYR A 20 14.00 -11.65 9.39
C TYR A 20 15.54 -11.80 9.33
N GLN A 21 16.11 -12.80 10.00
CA GLN A 21 17.56 -13.08 9.97
C GLN A 21 18.08 -13.46 8.58
N THR A 22 17.21 -13.88 7.67
CA THR A 22 17.58 -14.17 6.27
C THR A 22 17.53 -12.93 5.37
N LEU A 23 16.96 -11.83 5.86
CA LEU A 23 16.84 -10.58 5.11
C LEU A 23 18.13 -9.76 5.18
N LYS A 24 18.32 -8.93 4.16
CA LYS A 24 19.34 -7.87 4.11
C LYS A 24 18.67 -6.56 4.51
N PRO A 25 18.93 -6.03 5.72
CA PRO A 25 18.25 -4.82 6.21
C PRO A 25 18.43 -3.60 5.30
N GLU A 26 19.58 -3.48 4.65
CA GLU A 26 19.90 -2.40 3.70
C GLU A 26 19.13 -2.49 2.37
N CYS A 27 18.54 -3.68 2.08
CA CYS A 27 17.74 -3.94 0.88
C CYS A 27 16.24 -4.04 1.18
N LEU A 28 15.77 -3.54 2.31
CA LEU A 28 14.34 -3.47 2.59
C LEU A 28 13.64 -2.54 1.58
N PRO A 29 12.42 -2.89 1.12
CA PRO A 29 11.64 -1.98 0.31
C PRO A 29 11.36 -0.69 1.09
N GLN A 30 11.34 0.45 0.41
CA GLN A 30 10.94 1.73 1.01
C GLN A 30 9.44 1.76 1.25
N HIS A 31 8.67 1.14 0.36
CA HIS A 31 7.22 1.15 0.42
C HIS A 31 6.63 -0.20 0.00
N VAL A 32 5.81 -0.76 0.87
CA VAL A 32 5.01 -1.97 0.58
C VAL A 32 3.53 -1.58 0.49
N ALA A 33 2.89 -1.94 -0.63
CA ALA A 33 1.45 -1.79 -0.82
C ALA A 33 0.77 -3.16 -0.75
N ILE A 34 -0.42 -3.26 -0.10
CA ILE A 34 -1.11 -4.55 0.06
C ILE A 34 -2.58 -4.44 -0.38
N ILE A 35 -2.99 -5.34 -1.28
CA ILE A 35 -4.40 -5.58 -1.59
C ILE A 35 -4.91 -6.69 -0.65
N MET A 36 -5.72 -6.28 0.32
CA MET A 36 -6.27 -7.10 1.40
C MET A 36 -7.50 -7.88 0.93
N ASP A 37 -7.30 -8.94 0.14
CA ASP A 37 -8.39 -9.76 -0.40
C ASP A 37 -8.59 -11.06 0.40
N GLY A 38 -9.80 -11.62 0.34
CA GLY A 38 -10.14 -12.92 0.91
C GLY A 38 -11.00 -12.89 2.18
N ASN A 39 -11.38 -11.73 2.72
CA ASN A 39 -12.21 -11.65 3.94
C ASN A 39 -13.52 -12.45 3.83
N GLY A 40 -14.22 -12.33 2.70
CA GLY A 40 -15.48 -13.06 2.47
C GLY A 40 -15.26 -14.56 2.30
N ARG A 41 -14.22 -14.97 1.54
CA ARG A 41 -13.86 -16.39 1.35
C ARG A 41 -13.46 -17.05 2.66
N TRP A 42 -12.68 -16.36 3.48
CA TRP A 42 -12.30 -16.83 4.81
C TRP A 42 -13.49 -17.15 5.70
N ALA A 43 -14.48 -16.26 5.74
CA ALA A 43 -15.74 -16.48 6.47
C ALA A 43 -16.54 -17.64 5.87
N GLY A 44 -16.66 -17.72 4.53
CA GLY A 44 -17.36 -18.79 3.83
C GLY A 44 -16.79 -20.17 4.11
N HIS A 45 -15.44 -20.33 4.07
CA HIS A 45 -14.77 -21.61 4.40
C HIS A 45 -15.03 -22.09 5.84
N ARG A 46 -15.47 -21.20 6.72
CA ARG A 46 -15.76 -21.49 8.14
C ARG A 46 -17.27 -21.45 8.46
N SER A 47 -18.10 -21.39 7.44
CA SER A 47 -19.57 -21.24 7.60
C SER A 47 -19.94 -20.04 8.47
N LEU A 48 -19.13 -18.97 8.45
CA LEU A 48 -19.33 -17.75 9.22
C LEU A 48 -19.95 -16.65 8.35
N LYS A 49 -20.62 -15.72 8.99
CA LYS A 49 -21.13 -14.51 8.32
C LYS A 49 -19.95 -13.65 7.81
N ARG A 50 -20.08 -13.06 6.63
CA ARG A 50 -19.03 -12.29 5.93
C ARG A 50 -18.39 -11.20 6.78
N PHE A 51 -19.16 -10.54 7.64
CA PHE A 51 -18.66 -9.47 8.51
C PHE A 51 -17.59 -9.95 9.51
N LEU A 52 -17.63 -11.22 9.95
CA LEU A 52 -16.61 -11.79 10.83
C LEU A 52 -15.25 -11.91 10.13
N GLY A 53 -15.25 -12.14 8.81
CA GLY A 53 -14.02 -12.08 8.01
C GLY A 53 -13.41 -10.68 8.02
N HIS A 54 -14.21 -9.62 7.91
CA HIS A 54 -13.71 -8.25 8.02
C HIS A 54 -13.18 -7.90 9.41
N GLN A 55 -13.85 -8.36 10.48
CA GLN A 55 -13.36 -8.18 11.85
C GLN A 55 -12.01 -8.88 12.06
N GLN A 56 -11.87 -10.11 11.57
CA GLN A 56 -10.59 -10.83 11.65
C GLN A 56 -9.52 -10.18 10.78
N GLY A 57 -9.90 -9.67 9.60
CA GLY A 57 -9.01 -8.89 8.73
C GLY A 57 -8.46 -7.62 9.39
N ALA A 58 -9.24 -6.95 10.25
CA ALA A 58 -8.76 -5.81 11.02
C ALA A 58 -7.64 -6.19 12.02
N LYS A 59 -7.67 -7.41 12.58
CA LYS A 59 -6.55 -7.93 13.41
C LYS A 59 -5.28 -8.15 12.56
N SER A 60 -5.44 -8.60 11.31
CA SER A 60 -4.30 -8.74 10.40
C SER A 60 -3.67 -7.38 10.08
N VAL A 61 -4.47 -6.32 9.88
CA VAL A 61 -3.96 -4.93 9.75
C VAL A 61 -3.06 -4.57 10.91
N GLN A 62 -3.52 -4.79 12.15
CA GLN A 62 -2.74 -4.49 13.35
C GLN A 62 -1.41 -5.25 13.37
N LEU A 63 -1.45 -6.58 13.23
CA LEU A 63 -0.25 -7.43 13.34
C LEU A 63 0.78 -7.14 12.24
N VAL A 64 0.33 -6.96 11.00
CA VAL A 64 1.20 -6.61 9.88
C VAL A 64 1.85 -5.24 10.07
N THR A 65 1.09 -4.25 10.57
CA THR A 65 1.60 -2.91 10.88
C THR A 65 2.63 -2.95 12.01
N GLU A 66 2.39 -3.74 13.05
CA GLU A 66 3.36 -3.91 14.15
C GLU A 66 4.66 -4.53 13.64
N THR A 67 4.59 -5.59 12.83
CA THR A 67 5.79 -6.21 12.24
C THR A 67 6.52 -5.24 11.31
N ALA A 68 5.81 -4.51 10.44
CA ALA A 68 6.38 -3.48 9.59
C ALA A 68 7.15 -2.43 10.41
N SER A 69 6.56 -1.96 11.51
CA SER A 69 7.21 -1.00 12.41
C SER A 69 8.44 -1.59 13.12
N ARG A 70 8.38 -2.85 13.57
CA ARG A 70 9.49 -3.51 14.26
C ARG A 70 10.72 -3.67 13.37
N ILE A 71 10.52 -3.95 12.08
CA ILE A 71 11.62 -4.09 11.11
C ILE A 71 12.06 -2.76 10.49
N GLY A 72 11.39 -1.65 10.82
CA GLY A 72 11.72 -0.32 10.30
C GLY A 72 11.28 -0.07 8.86
N LEU A 73 10.24 -0.78 8.35
CA LEU A 73 9.66 -0.51 7.04
C LEU A 73 9.09 0.93 7.00
N PRO A 74 9.58 1.83 6.11
CA PRO A 74 9.18 3.25 6.16
C PRO A 74 7.72 3.48 5.81
N TRP A 75 7.19 2.80 4.75
CA TRP A 75 5.84 3.00 4.26
C TRP A 75 5.10 1.68 4.06
N LEU A 76 3.87 1.64 4.57
CA LEU A 76 2.93 0.52 4.38
C LEU A 76 1.58 1.08 3.94
N THR A 77 1.13 0.78 2.72
CA THR A 77 -0.18 1.20 2.22
C THR A 77 -1.11 0.02 2.07
N LEU A 78 -2.30 0.12 2.68
CA LEU A 78 -3.30 -0.96 2.70
C LEU A 78 -4.56 -0.53 1.94
N TYR A 79 -5.03 -1.36 1.00
CA TYR A 79 -6.29 -1.15 0.27
C TYR A 79 -7.47 -1.55 1.14
N ALA A 80 -7.91 -0.64 2.02
CA ALA A 80 -8.91 -0.95 3.03
C ALA A 80 -10.35 -0.88 2.51
N PHE A 81 -10.67 0.08 1.62
CA PHE A 81 -12.01 0.23 1.07
C PHE A 81 -11.97 0.88 -0.31
N SER A 82 -12.35 0.14 -1.35
CA SER A 82 -12.37 0.67 -2.71
C SER A 82 -13.62 1.49 -3.01
N LEU A 83 -13.52 2.42 -3.96
CA LEU A 83 -14.64 3.21 -4.47
C LEU A 83 -15.73 2.29 -5.05
N GLU A 84 -15.35 1.23 -5.78
CA GLU A 84 -16.27 0.25 -6.34
C GLU A 84 -17.04 -0.50 -5.25
N ASN A 85 -16.40 -0.78 -4.11
CA ASN A 85 -17.07 -1.38 -2.96
C ASN A 85 -18.12 -0.45 -2.37
N ASN A 86 -17.84 0.85 -2.30
CA ASN A 86 -18.81 1.85 -1.83
C ASN A 86 -20.05 1.92 -2.74
N LEU A 87 -19.83 1.82 -4.05
CA LEU A 87 -20.89 1.93 -5.05
C LEU A 87 -21.71 0.64 -5.22
N ARG A 88 -21.12 -0.54 -5.06
CA ARG A 88 -21.70 -1.82 -5.44
C ARG A 88 -22.14 -2.70 -4.28
N ARG A 89 -21.62 -2.48 -3.07
CA ARG A 89 -22.00 -3.28 -1.89
C ARG A 89 -23.33 -2.82 -1.29
N PRO A 90 -24.08 -3.73 -0.66
CA PRO A 90 -25.25 -3.37 0.13
C PRO A 90 -24.91 -2.31 1.19
N ARG A 91 -25.77 -1.32 1.36
CA ARG A 91 -25.55 -0.22 2.33
C ARG A 91 -25.30 -0.73 3.76
N ALA A 92 -25.96 -1.83 4.16
CA ALA A 92 -25.73 -2.43 5.47
C ALA A 92 -24.28 -2.91 5.66
N GLU A 93 -23.66 -3.48 4.60
CA GLU A 93 -22.23 -3.89 4.64
C GLU A 93 -21.31 -2.66 4.68
N VAL A 94 -21.58 -1.63 3.87
CA VAL A 94 -20.81 -0.38 3.89
C VAL A 94 -20.86 0.27 5.27
N ASN A 95 -22.06 0.39 5.86
CA ASN A 95 -22.25 0.96 7.21
C ASN A 95 -21.50 0.14 8.27
N PHE A 96 -21.49 -1.19 8.14
CA PHE A 96 -20.72 -2.05 9.03
C PHE A 96 -19.21 -1.76 8.91
N LEU A 97 -18.69 -1.64 7.68
CA LEU A 97 -17.26 -1.36 7.44
C LEU A 97 -16.85 0.02 7.98
N MET A 98 -17.73 1.02 7.89
CA MET A 98 -17.48 2.35 8.49
C MET A 98 -17.40 2.28 10.01
N ARG A 99 -18.32 1.54 10.66
CA ARG A 99 -18.25 1.31 12.12
C ARG A 99 -16.99 0.53 12.51
N LEU A 100 -16.62 -0.48 11.72
CA LEU A 100 -15.40 -1.27 11.96
C LEU A 100 -14.15 -0.39 11.87
N LEU A 101 -14.07 0.51 10.88
CA LEU A 101 -12.97 1.47 10.73
C LEU A 101 -12.89 2.39 11.97
N LYS A 102 -14.02 2.96 12.43
CA LYS A 102 -14.05 3.78 13.65
C LYS A 102 -13.51 3.03 14.85
N SER A 103 -14.05 1.81 15.12
CA SER A 103 -13.62 0.98 16.24
C SER A 103 -12.13 0.58 16.12
N TYR A 104 -11.65 0.32 14.90
CA TYR A 104 -10.24 0.03 14.67
C TYR A 104 -9.35 1.21 15.07
N LEU A 105 -9.69 2.43 14.62
CA LEU A 105 -8.93 3.63 14.97
C LEU A 105 -8.95 3.89 16.48
N GLU A 106 -10.12 3.83 17.11
CA GLU A 106 -10.26 4.00 18.57
C GLU A 106 -9.42 3.01 19.37
N GLY A 107 -9.44 1.75 18.97
CA GLY A 107 -8.74 0.68 19.69
C GLY A 107 -7.23 0.60 19.41
N ASN A 108 -6.72 1.26 18.35
CA ASN A 108 -5.34 1.07 17.92
C ASN A 108 -4.48 2.34 17.89
N VAL A 109 -5.04 3.55 18.06
CA VAL A 109 -4.24 4.78 18.04
C VAL A 109 -3.17 4.77 19.13
N GLN A 110 -3.48 4.32 20.36
CA GLN A 110 -2.48 4.23 21.41
C GLN A 110 -1.34 3.27 21.02
N ARG A 111 -1.67 2.11 20.43
CA ARG A 111 -0.66 1.17 19.91
C ARG A 111 0.20 1.78 18.80
N MET A 112 -0.40 2.60 17.94
CA MET A 112 0.34 3.34 16.91
C MET A 112 1.32 4.33 17.57
N MET A 113 0.91 5.02 18.63
CA MET A 113 1.80 5.89 19.41
C MET A 113 2.95 5.11 20.03
N ASP A 114 2.64 3.98 20.70
CA ASP A 114 3.63 3.14 21.36
C ASP A 114 4.63 2.54 20.35
N ASN A 115 4.17 2.25 19.13
CA ASN A 115 4.98 1.70 18.05
C ASN A 115 5.59 2.75 17.13
N ASN A 116 5.47 4.03 17.42
CA ASN A 116 5.95 5.13 16.58
C ASN A 116 5.42 5.06 15.14
N VAL A 117 4.16 4.63 14.95
CA VAL A 117 3.49 4.53 13.65
C VAL A 117 2.68 5.80 13.41
N ARG A 118 2.89 6.44 12.25
CA ARG A 118 2.06 7.55 11.77
C ARG A 118 0.96 7.00 10.87
N ILE A 119 -0.31 7.42 11.07
CA ILE A 119 -1.39 7.04 10.15
C ILE A 119 -1.71 8.16 9.17
N ARG A 120 -1.96 7.79 7.91
CA ARG A 120 -2.40 8.66 6.83
C ARG A 120 -3.52 7.98 6.03
N TYR A 121 -4.20 8.77 5.19
CA TYR A 121 -5.30 8.31 4.36
C TYR A 121 -5.17 8.85 2.94
N ILE A 122 -5.55 8.03 1.97
CA ILE A 122 -5.67 8.41 0.55
C ILE A 122 -7.04 7.99 0.01
N GLY A 123 -7.51 8.69 -1.01
CA GLY A 123 -8.81 8.47 -1.64
C GLY A 123 -9.78 9.63 -1.38
N ARG A 124 -11.03 9.47 -1.84
CA ARG A 124 -12.09 10.46 -1.65
C ARG A 124 -12.68 10.37 -0.24
N THR A 125 -11.84 10.63 0.76
CA THR A 125 -12.22 10.52 2.18
C THR A 125 -13.27 11.54 2.60
N HIS A 126 -13.35 12.68 1.91
CA HIS A 126 -14.36 13.72 2.11
C HIS A 126 -15.80 13.29 1.77
N GLU A 127 -15.97 12.18 1.02
CA GLU A 127 -17.27 11.58 0.72
C GLU A 127 -17.72 10.56 1.78
N LEU A 128 -16.88 10.24 2.78
CA LEU A 128 -17.23 9.34 3.87
C LEU A 128 -18.12 10.05 4.89
N PRO A 129 -18.88 9.32 5.74
CA PRO A 129 -19.66 9.93 6.80
C PRO A 129 -18.82 10.83 7.70
N SER A 130 -19.35 12.00 8.11
CA SER A 130 -18.62 13.00 8.91
C SER A 130 -18.02 12.42 10.18
N GLU A 131 -18.78 11.57 10.90
CA GLU A 131 -18.30 10.90 12.12
C GLU A 131 -17.09 9.97 11.88
N VAL A 132 -16.94 9.45 10.65
CA VAL A 132 -15.75 8.66 10.24
C VAL A 132 -14.59 9.60 9.95
N GLN A 133 -14.85 10.70 9.22
CA GLN A 133 -13.85 11.74 8.94
C GLN A 133 -13.28 12.32 10.23
N ASP A 134 -14.13 12.66 11.21
CA ASP A 134 -13.70 13.20 12.50
C ASP A 134 -12.76 12.23 13.22
N LYS A 135 -13.10 10.93 13.20
CA LYS A 135 -12.26 9.90 13.82
C LYS A 135 -10.94 9.69 13.08
N MET A 136 -10.96 9.79 11.75
CA MET A 136 -9.74 9.73 10.92
C MET A 136 -8.83 10.92 11.20
N ASN A 137 -9.36 12.13 11.25
CA ASN A 137 -8.61 13.34 11.56
C ASN A 137 -8.01 13.26 12.95
N TRP A 138 -8.80 12.88 13.96
CA TRP A 138 -8.30 12.67 15.32
C TRP A 138 -7.12 11.68 15.36
N ALA A 139 -7.21 10.54 14.66
CA ALA A 139 -6.14 9.55 14.65
C ALA A 139 -4.88 10.07 13.91
N ALA A 140 -5.06 10.78 12.78
CA ALA A 140 -3.97 11.40 12.03
C ALA A 140 -3.25 12.46 12.88
N ASP A 141 -3.98 13.36 13.54
CA ASP A 141 -3.44 14.42 14.39
C ASP A 141 -2.70 13.84 15.61
N THR A 142 -3.28 12.83 16.25
CA THR A 142 -2.66 12.15 17.41
C THR A 142 -1.32 11.53 17.03
N THR A 143 -1.20 10.92 15.84
CA THR A 143 0.01 10.23 15.40
C THR A 143 0.94 11.09 14.53
N ALA A 144 0.60 12.36 14.30
CA ALA A 144 1.32 13.25 13.36
C ALA A 144 2.81 13.39 13.64
N ARG A 145 3.20 13.34 14.92
CA ARG A 145 4.60 13.49 15.36
C ARG A 145 5.40 12.19 15.33
N ASN A 146 4.77 11.06 15.06
CA ASN A 146 5.48 9.80 14.93
C ASN A 146 6.36 9.83 13.68
N THR A 147 7.55 9.25 13.79
CA THR A 147 8.62 9.33 12.79
C THR A 147 9.05 7.96 12.24
N GLY A 148 8.44 6.89 12.74
CA GLY A 148 8.67 5.52 12.27
C GLY A 148 7.84 5.18 11.01
N THR A 149 7.30 3.97 10.98
CA THR A 149 6.48 3.53 9.85
C THR A 149 5.28 4.43 9.62
N THR A 150 5.07 4.84 8.38
CA THR A 150 3.82 5.48 7.96
C THR A 150 2.85 4.43 7.42
N LEU A 151 1.74 4.21 8.15
CA LEU A 151 0.62 3.41 7.70
C LEU A 151 -0.34 4.28 6.90
N THR A 152 -0.54 3.98 5.63
CA THR A 152 -1.53 4.66 4.78
C THR A 152 -2.71 3.74 4.51
N LEU A 153 -3.93 4.17 4.83
CA LEU A 153 -5.16 3.45 4.47
C LEU A 153 -5.79 4.08 3.23
N ALA A 154 -5.91 3.30 2.16
CA ALA A 154 -6.66 3.70 0.96
C ALA A 154 -8.15 3.45 1.21
N LEU A 155 -8.93 4.54 1.33
CA LEU A 155 -10.35 4.56 1.72
C LEU A 155 -11.17 5.28 0.66
N ASN A 156 -12.27 4.68 0.23
CA ASN A 156 -13.07 5.19 -0.90
C ASN A 156 -12.16 5.55 -2.08
N TYR A 157 -11.16 4.66 -2.30
CA TYR A 157 -10.07 4.87 -3.22
C TYR A 157 -10.29 4.08 -4.53
N GLY A 158 -9.89 4.69 -5.64
CA GLY A 158 -9.77 4.04 -6.93
C GLY A 158 -8.83 4.86 -7.80
N SER A 159 -7.80 4.22 -8.37
CA SER A 159 -6.73 4.94 -9.06
C SER A 159 -7.22 5.72 -10.29
N ARG A 160 -8.20 5.19 -11.04
CA ARG A 160 -8.79 5.93 -12.17
C ARG A 160 -9.44 7.24 -11.70
N SER A 161 -10.09 7.22 -10.53
CA SER A 161 -10.69 8.43 -9.95
C SER A 161 -9.62 9.38 -9.43
N GLU A 162 -8.56 8.87 -8.81
CA GLU A 162 -7.40 9.65 -8.39
C GLU A 162 -6.77 10.39 -9.58
N LEU A 163 -6.53 9.70 -10.71
CA LEU A 163 -5.98 10.30 -11.91
C LEU A 163 -6.87 11.42 -12.47
N VAL A 164 -8.19 11.23 -12.45
CA VAL A 164 -9.14 12.28 -12.86
C VAL A 164 -9.09 13.47 -11.90
N ASP A 165 -9.01 13.24 -10.60
CA ASP A 165 -8.93 14.30 -9.61
C ASP A 165 -7.57 15.02 -9.68
N ALA A 166 -6.47 14.30 -9.91
CA ALA A 166 -5.15 14.87 -10.17
C ALA A 166 -5.14 15.75 -11.42
N PHE A 167 -5.72 15.27 -12.52
CA PHE A 167 -5.85 16.06 -13.75
C PHE A 167 -6.64 17.36 -13.52
N ARG A 168 -7.75 17.30 -12.80
CA ARG A 168 -8.54 18.50 -12.47
C ARG A 168 -7.76 19.49 -11.63
N GLY A 169 -7.02 19.00 -10.64
CA GLY A 169 -6.15 19.82 -9.79
C GLY A 169 -5.05 20.50 -10.59
N LEU A 170 -4.35 19.74 -11.43
CA LEU A 170 -3.30 20.21 -12.31
C LEU A 170 -3.83 21.28 -13.30
N ALA A 171 -4.94 21.00 -13.98
CA ALA A 171 -5.53 21.94 -14.92
C ALA A 171 -5.95 23.27 -14.24
N ALA A 172 -6.47 23.20 -13.02
CA ALA A 172 -6.81 24.38 -12.23
C ALA A 172 -5.56 25.17 -11.82
N GLU A 173 -4.49 24.50 -11.44
CA GLU A 173 -3.20 25.12 -11.11
C GLU A 173 -2.60 25.82 -12.31
N MET A 174 -2.51 25.15 -13.47
CA MET A 174 -1.95 25.70 -14.68
C MET A 174 -2.73 26.91 -15.18
N LYS A 175 -4.07 26.84 -15.14
CA LYS A 175 -4.93 28.01 -15.46
C LYS A 175 -4.60 29.21 -14.56
N ARG A 176 -4.41 29.00 -13.26
CA ARG A 176 -4.07 30.04 -12.30
C ARG A 176 -2.68 30.64 -12.57
N LYS A 177 -1.72 29.80 -12.98
CA LYS A 177 -0.35 30.19 -13.27
C LYS A 177 -0.12 30.66 -14.71
N HIS A 178 -1.14 30.65 -15.57
CA HIS A 178 -1.06 30.95 -17.01
C HIS A 178 -0.01 30.09 -17.74
N GLN A 179 0.12 28.82 -17.37
CA GLN A 179 1.04 27.86 -17.97
C GLN A 179 0.38 27.05 -19.09
N SER A 180 1.16 26.65 -20.11
CA SER A 180 0.68 25.78 -21.20
C SER A 180 0.61 24.33 -20.75
N LEU A 181 -0.45 23.60 -21.15
CA LEU A 181 -0.58 22.15 -20.94
C LEU A 181 0.50 21.34 -21.68
N GLU A 182 1.10 21.90 -22.71
CA GLU A 182 2.21 21.25 -23.47
C GLU A 182 3.49 21.09 -22.64
N GLN A 183 3.59 21.80 -21.53
CA GLN A 183 4.76 21.75 -20.62
C GLN A 183 4.56 20.78 -19.44
N VAL A 184 3.43 20.07 -19.39
CA VAL A 184 3.13 19.13 -18.31
C VAL A 184 4.12 17.97 -18.33
N THR A 185 4.71 17.68 -17.17
CA THR A 185 5.61 16.56 -16.94
C THR A 185 4.95 15.49 -16.07
N GLU A 186 5.56 14.30 -16.01
CA GLU A 186 5.13 13.24 -15.08
C GLU A 186 5.18 13.71 -13.62
N GLU A 187 6.18 14.52 -13.26
CA GLU A 187 6.30 15.11 -11.93
C GLU A 187 5.15 16.06 -11.60
N ASP A 188 4.64 16.80 -12.58
CA ASP A 188 3.47 17.66 -12.39
C ASP A 188 2.23 16.84 -12.09
N VAL A 189 2.05 15.69 -12.76
CA VAL A 189 0.96 14.74 -12.47
C VAL A 189 1.15 14.15 -11.08
N HIS A 190 2.37 13.66 -10.76
CA HIS A 190 2.71 13.04 -9.48
C HIS A 190 2.34 13.94 -8.29
N ARG A 191 2.68 15.23 -8.37
CA ARG A 191 2.38 16.22 -7.31
C ARG A 191 0.89 16.44 -7.05
N HIS A 192 0.02 16.03 -7.96
CA HIS A 192 -1.44 16.14 -7.81
C HIS A 192 -2.11 14.82 -7.42
N LEU A 193 -1.36 13.72 -7.37
CA LEU A 193 -1.88 12.46 -6.85
C LEU A 193 -2.10 12.53 -5.33
N TYR A 194 -2.99 11.69 -4.81
CA TYR A 194 -3.19 11.56 -3.37
C TYR A 194 -1.92 11.09 -2.65
N THR A 195 -0.98 10.50 -3.39
CA THR A 195 0.29 9.92 -2.93
C THR A 195 1.49 10.86 -3.08
N ALA A 196 1.30 12.12 -3.48
CA ALA A 196 2.37 13.09 -3.78
C ALA A 196 3.44 13.27 -2.68
N HIS A 197 3.16 12.84 -1.45
CA HIS A 197 4.02 13.02 -0.28
C HIS A 197 4.70 11.72 0.19
N MET A 198 4.62 10.66 -0.60
CA MET A 198 5.16 9.33 -0.26
C MET A 198 5.85 8.71 -1.49
N PRO A 199 6.86 7.85 -1.30
CA PRO A 199 7.50 7.16 -2.41
C PRO A 199 6.51 6.18 -3.08
N ASP A 200 6.76 5.87 -4.34
CA ASP A 200 6.04 4.81 -5.02
C ASP A 200 6.33 3.44 -4.37
N PRO A 201 5.39 2.48 -4.41
CA PRO A 201 5.62 1.14 -3.88
C PRO A 201 6.72 0.40 -4.63
N ASP A 202 7.67 -0.19 -3.89
CA ASP A 202 8.64 -1.15 -4.41
C ASP A 202 8.02 -2.54 -4.55
N LEU A 203 7.10 -2.89 -3.63
CA LEU A 203 6.46 -4.19 -3.54
C LEU A 203 4.96 -4.06 -3.39
N LEU A 204 4.21 -4.67 -4.31
CA LEU A 204 2.77 -4.88 -4.20
C LEU A 204 2.47 -6.31 -3.79
N ILE A 205 1.83 -6.49 -2.65
CA ILE A 205 1.37 -7.81 -2.18
C ILE A 205 -0.12 -7.93 -2.45
N ARG A 206 -0.55 -9.07 -3.04
CA ARG A 206 -1.96 -9.42 -3.12
C ARG A 206 -2.23 -10.76 -2.47
N THR A 207 -3.19 -10.76 -1.52
CA THR A 207 -3.65 -11.98 -0.85
C THR A 207 -4.76 -12.67 -1.64
N SER A 208 -4.99 -13.97 -1.37
CA SER A 208 -6.06 -14.81 -1.90
C SER A 208 -5.94 -15.29 -3.35
N GLY A 209 -4.71 -15.36 -3.90
CA GLY A 209 -4.43 -16.00 -5.20
C GLY A 209 -4.85 -15.23 -6.45
N GLU A 210 -5.41 -14.02 -6.30
CA GLU A 210 -5.92 -13.26 -7.43
C GLU A 210 -4.83 -12.43 -8.10
N MET A 211 -4.72 -12.52 -9.44
CA MET A 211 -3.65 -11.91 -10.24
C MET A 211 -4.05 -10.57 -10.91
N ARG A 212 -4.89 -9.79 -10.27
CA ARG A 212 -5.32 -8.46 -10.77
C ARG A 212 -5.05 -7.38 -9.75
N ILE A 213 -4.81 -6.14 -10.18
CA ILE A 213 -4.52 -4.98 -9.32
C ILE A 213 -5.75 -4.20 -8.88
N SER A 214 -6.92 -4.52 -9.41
CA SER A 214 -8.23 -4.01 -8.97
C SER A 214 -8.32 -2.49 -8.82
N ASN A 215 -7.80 -1.74 -9.79
CA ASN A 215 -7.82 -0.27 -9.80
C ASN A 215 -7.08 0.35 -8.59
N TYR A 216 -6.01 -0.31 -8.12
CA TYR A 216 -5.21 0.12 -6.98
C TYR A 216 -3.86 0.64 -7.45
N LEU A 217 -3.53 1.90 -7.11
CA LEU A 217 -2.25 2.57 -7.30
C LEU A 217 -1.66 2.43 -8.72
N LEU A 218 -2.49 2.56 -9.80
CA LEU A 218 -2.08 2.29 -11.20
C LEU A 218 -0.83 3.07 -11.63
N TRP A 219 -0.73 4.33 -11.26
CA TRP A 219 0.41 5.17 -11.56
C TRP A 219 1.64 4.76 -10.77
N GLN A 220 1.45 4.55 -9.48
CA GLN A 220 2.52 4.38 -8.51
C GLN A 220 3.17 3.00 -8.57
N ILE A 221 2.46 1.96 -9.04
CA ILE A 221 3.00 0.59 -9.12
C ILE A 221 3.65 0.25 -10.47
N ALA A 222 3.92 1.26 -11.31
CA ALA A 222 4.47 1.05 -12.65
C ALA A 222 5.76 0.20 -12.65
N TYR A 223 6.57 0.30 -11.61
CA TYR A 223 7.82 -0.43 -11.42
C TYR A 223 7.86 -1.29 -10.14
N ALA A 224 6.70 -1.50 -9.51
CA ALA A 224 6.62 -2.33 -8.32
C ALA A 224 6.75 -3.83 -8.65
N GLU A 225 7.52 -4.55 -7.84
CA GLU A 225 7.48 -6.01 -7.86
C GLU A 225 6.14 -6.51 -7.30
N ILE A 226 5.56 -7.57 -7.90
CA ILE A 226 4.28 -8.12 -7.48
C ILE A 226 4.48 -9.48 -6.80
N PHE A 227 3.97 -9.59 -5.58
CA PHE A 227 3.91 -10.85 -4.83
C PHE A 227 2.47 -11.27 -4.62
N VAL A 228 2.08 -12.44 -5.13
CA VAL A 228 0.74 -13.02 -4.95
C VAL A 228 0.82 -14.22 -4.02
N THR A 229 -0.08 -14.29 -3.05
CA THR A 229 -0.18 -15.43 -2.14
C THR A 229 -1.60 -15.97 -2.05
N GLU A 230 -1.74 -17.29 -1.97
CA GLU A 230 -3.03 -17.99 -1.77
C GLU A 230 -3.64 -17.72 -0.40
N ARG A 231 -2.85 -17.21 0.56
CA ARG A 231 -3.37 -16.89 1.90
C ARG A 231 -4.45 -15.84 1.83
N LEU A 232 -5.55 -16.09 2.54
CA LEU A 232 -6.63 -15.13 2.71
C LEU A 232 -6.20 -14.05 3.71
N TRP A 233 -6.57 -12.79 3.48
CA TRP A 233 -6.16 -11.68 4.35
C TRP A 233 -6.37 -11.92 5.85
N PRO A 234 -7.52 -12.48 6.34
CA PRO A 234 -7.69 -12.75 7.76
C PRO A 234 -6.68 -13.71 8.38
N ASP A 235 -5.95 -14.50 7.57
CA ASP A 235 -4.89 -15.41 8.01
C ASP A 235 -3.48 -14.88 7.65
N PHE A 236 -3.37 -13.72 7.03
CA PHE A 236 -2.09 -13.06 6.72
C PHE A 236 -1.54 -12.39 7.98
N ARG A 237 -0.26 -12.60 8.28
CA ARG A 237 0.44 -12.17 9.50
C ARG A 237 1.78 -11.51 9.15
N GLY A 238 2.47 -10.99 10.16
CA GLY A 238 3.80 -10.41 10.02
C GLY A 238 4.81 -11.34 9.36
N ILE A 239 4.81 -12.62 9.69
CA ILE A 239 5.68 -13.60 9.04
C ILE A 239 5.50 -13.63 7.52
N HIS A 240 4.27 -13.52 7.02
CA HIS A 240 4.00 -13.55 5.58
C HIS A 240 4.41 -12.24 4.88
N LEU A 241 4.40 -11.10 5.61
CA LEU A 241 5.02 -9.88 5.15
C LEU A 241 6.54 -10.07 4.97
N LEU A 242 7.19 -10.68 5.95
CA LEU A 242 8.63 -10.97 5.88
C LEU A 242 8.98 -11.96 4.77
N GLU A 243 8.17 -13.00 4.54
CA GLU A 243 8.30 -13.94 3.42
C GLU A 243 8.20 -13.21 2.06
N ALA A 244 7.24 -12.28 1.92
CA ALA A 244 7.10 -11.47 0.71
C ALA A 244 8.31 -10.53 0.48
N ILE A 245 8.86 -9.95 1.56
CA ILE A 245 10.08 -9.13 1.50
C ILE A 245 11.28 -10.00 1.15
N ALA A 246 11.40 -11.22 1.70
CA ALA A 246 12.46 -12.15 1.33
C ALA A 246 12.40 -12.56 -0.15
N ASP A 247 11.20 -12.75 -0.69
CA ASP A 247 11.00 -12.99 -2.12
C ASP A 247 11.43 -11.79 -2.96
N PHE A 248 11.01 -10.58 -2.58
CA PHE A 248 11.41 -9.33 -3.21
C PHE A 248 12.92 -9.17 -3.28
N GLN A 249 13.65 -9.45 -2.18
CA GLN A 249 15.11 -9.33 -2.13
C GLN A 249 15.87 -10.35 -2.99
N ARG A 250 15.23 -11.45 -3.38
CA ARG A 250 15.82 -12.44 -4.30
C ARG A 250 15.71 -12.05 -5.77
N ARG A 251 14.86 -11.07 -6.10
CA ARG A 251 14.64 -10.64 -7.49
C ARG A 251 15.67 -9.60 -7.91
N GLU A 252 16.13 -9.70 -9.14
CA GLU A 252 16.96 -8.66 -9.78
C GLU A 252 16.04 -7.57 -10.35
N ARG A 253 16.14 -6.36 -9.81
CA ARG A 253 15.42 -5.18 -10.33
C ARG A 253 16.21 -4.56 -11.49
N ARG A 254 15.68 -4.66 -12.69
CA ARG A 254 16.39 -4.22 -13.91
C ARG A 254 16.01 -2.81 -14.39
N PHE A 255 14.89 -2.26 -13.98
CA PHE A 255 14.37 -0.93 -14.40
C PHE A 255 14.55 -0.64 -15.91
N GLY A 256 14.40 -1.65 -16.78
CA GLY A 256 14.67 -1.54 -18.21
C GLY A 256 16.15 -1.61 -18.62
N GLY A 257 17.09 -1.77 -17.67
CA GLY A 257 18.51 -1.98 -17.96
C GLY A 257 18.80 -3.39 -18.45
N LEU A 258 19.84 -3.52 -19.29
CA LEU A 258 20.36 -4.82 -19.69
C LEU A 258 21.12 -5.44 -18.51
N SER A 259 20.96 -6.78 -18.29
CA SER A 259 21.87 -7.54 -17.42
C SER A 259 23.27 -7.52 -18.04
N ASP A 260 24.31 -7.94 -17.28
CA ASP A 260 25.74 -8.07 -17.66
C ASP A 260 26.02 -8.88 -18.94
N ALA A 261 25.05 -9.07 -19.83
CA ALA A 261 25.26 -9.48 -21.19
C ALA A 261 26.16 -8.42 -21.86
N ALA A 262 27.21 -8.86 -22.51
CA ALA A 262 28.12 -7.99 -23.25
C ALA A 262 27.33 -6.95 -24.04
N PRO A 263 27.74 -5.68 -24.01
CA PRO A 263 27.03 -4.63 -24.73
C PRO A 263 26.86 -5.03 -26.20
N PHE A 264 25.63 -4.89 -26.69
CA PHE A 264 25.33 -5.13 -28.10
C PHE A 264 26.23 -4.22 -28.95
N THR A 265 27.11 -4.79 -29.73
CA THR A 265 28.08 -4.01 -30.53
C THR A 265 27.41 -3.44 -31.76
N ASP A 266 27.94 -2.32 -32.28
CA ASP A 266 27.45 -1.71 -33.52
C ASP A 266 27.53 -2.69 -34.70
N GLU A 267 28.53 -3.62 -34.71
CA GLU A 267 28.64 -4.70 -35.70
C GLU A 267 27.51 -5.73 -35.62
N GLU A 268 27.04 -6.05 -34.40
CA GLU A 268 25.89 -6.93 -34.21
C GLU A 268 24.59 -6.21 -34.59
N ALA A 269 24.45 -4.91 -34.28
CA ALA A 269 23.32 -4.10 -34.72
C ALA A 269 23.24 -4.03 -36.28
N GLU A 270 24.37 -3.94 -36.97
CA GLU A 270 24.43 -3.95 -38.42
C GLU A 270 23.99 -5.28 -39.04
N ARG A 271 24.33 -6.43 -38.40
CA ARG A 271 23.90 -7.79 -38.82
C ARG A 271 22.41 -8.03 -38.67
N TYR A 272 21.77 -7.38 -37.72
CA TYR A 272 20.33 -7.53 -37.44
C TYR A 272 19.50 -6.35 -37.93
N LYS A 273 20.01 -5.55 -38.91
CA LYS A 273 19.14 -4.58 -39.59
C LYS A 273 17.96 -5.30 -40.20
N ILE A 274 16.85 -5.34 -39.44
CA ILE A 274 15.55 -5.65 -39.97
C ILE A 274 15.22 -4.49 -40.90
N ALA A 275 15.17 -4.76 -42.20
CA ALA A 275 14.67 -3.80 -43.18
C ALA A 275 13.22 -3.46 -42.76
N VAL A 276 13.04 -2.31 -42.13
CA VAL A 276 11.71 -1.71 -41.95
C VAL A 276 11.36 -1.12 -43.29
N SER A 277 10.67 -1.91 -44.11
CA SER A 277 10.03 -1.47 -45.34
C SER A 277 8.67 -0.86 -45.05
#